data_352e31bb7be2a83c1d47d1a7dd56fa0d
#
_entry.id   352e31bb7be2a83c1d47d1a7dd56fa0d
#
_cell.length_a   1.000
_cell.length_b   1.000
_cell.length_c   1.000
_cell.angle_alpha   90.00
_cell.angle_beta   90.00
_cell.angle_gamma   90.00
#
_symmetry.space_group_name_H-M   'P 1'
#
loop_
_entity.id
_entity.type
_entity.pdbx_description
1 polymer ?
#
loop_
_entity_poly.entity_id
_entity_poly.type
_entity_poly.pdbx_seq_one_letter_code
_entity_poly.pdbx_strand_id
1 'polypeptide(L)'
;MLPVEDPDAGASPQAALTVHEEVYQKWPIAAAAFDDRMQFEVKLEWIFSVEDWQGDFLIDRERVAVVGYFERENQALLTAHEGELVLQRQLRAEALAQLRFRLEAAMDKVKSRDP
;
A
#
# COMPACT_ATOMS: atom_id res chain seq x y z
N MET A 1 -8.21 6.11 -12.23
CA MET A 1 -6.92 5.44 -12.39
C MET A 1 -6.82 4.85 -13.78
N LEU A 2 -5.77 5.17 -14.46
CA LEU A 2 -5.54 4.64 -15.78
C LEU A 2 -5.07 3.19 -15.65
N PRO A 3 -5.75 2.24 -16.30
CA PRO A 3 -5.21 0.91 -16.39
C PRO A 3 -3.88 1.01 -17.11
N VAL A 4 -2.86 0.42 -16.53
CA VAL A 4 -1.63 0.26 -17.24
C VAL A 4 -1.92 -0.74 -18.35
N GLU A 5 -2.15 -0.23 -19.52
CA GLU A 5 -2.25 -1.10 -20.67
C GLU A 5 -0.87 -1.64 -20.98
N ASP A 6 -0.68 -2.87 -20.63
CA ASP A 6 0.42 -3.63 -21.16
C ASP A 6 -0.03 -4.14 -22.54
N PRO A 7 0.55 -3.62 -23.62
CA PRO A 7 0.15 -4.07 -24.95
C PRO A 7 0.41 -5.56 -25.17
N ASP A 8 1.27 -6.16 -24.35
CA ASP A 8 1.53 -7.60 -24.41
C ASP A 8 0.56 -8.42 -23.57
N ALA A 9 -0.26 -7.78 -22.74
CA ALA A 9 -1.29 -8.49 -21.98
C ALA A 9 -2.39 -9.04 -22.87
N GLY A 10 -2.30 -8.83 -24.17
CA GLY A 10 -3.21 -9.36 -25.12
C GLY A 10 -4.64 -8.89 -24.89
N ALA A 11 -5.56 -9.64 -25.36
CA ALA A 11 -6.97 -9.28 -25.37
C ALA A 11 -7.72 -9.68 -24.09
N SER A 12 -7.06 -10.13 -23.03
CA SER A 12 -7.77 -10.54 -21.82
C SER A 12 -7.27 -9.78 -20.60
N PRO A 13 -7.77 -8.58 -20.35
CA PRO A 13 -7.57 -7.97 -19.05
C PRO A 13 -8.25 -8.86 -18.02
N GLN A 14 -7.46 -9.40 -17.13
CA GLN A 14 -7.96 -10.38 -16.18
C GLN A 14 -8.62 -9.73 -14.99
N ALA A 15 -8.15 -8.54 -14.62
CA ALA A 15 -8.70 -7.82 -13.47
C ALA A 15 -8.31 -6.34 -13.53
N ALA A 16 -9.11 -5.51 -12.93
CA ALA A 16 -8.84 -4.09 -12.75
C ALA A 16 -8.78 -3.78 -11.26
N LEU A 17 -7.68 -3.19 -10.85
CA LEU A 17 -7.47 -2.74 -9.49
C LEU A 17 -7.81 -1.26 -9.37
N THR A 18 -8.60 -0.92 -8.36
CA THR A 18 -8.89 0.46 -8.03
C THR A 18 -8.54 0.73 -6.58
N VAL A 19 -7.66 1.69 -6.34
CA VAL A 19 -7.42 2.20 -4.99
C VAL A 19 -8.36 3.38 -4.78
N HIS A 20 -9.31 3.23 -3.87
CA HIS A 20 -10.32 4.25 -3.61
C HIS A 20 -9.80 5.34 -2.71
N GLU A 21 -8.94 4.98 -1.76
CA GLU A 21 -8.49 5.90 -0.75
C GLU A 21 -7.12 5.49 -0.24
N GLU A 22 -6.26 6.49 -0.04
CA GLU A 22 -4.99 6.33 0.67
C GLU A 22 -5.04 7.17 1.93
N VAL A 23 -4.82 6.55 3.07
CA VAL A 23 -4.74 7.23 4.36
C VAL A 23 -3.33 7.09 4.89
N TYR A 24 -2.71 8.21 5.21
CA TYR A 24 -1.38 8.26 5.80
C TYR A 24 -1.48 8.92 7.16
N GLN A 25 -1.09 8.21 8.19
CA GLN A 25 -1.14 8.69 9.56
C GLN A 25 0.24 8.62 10.19
N LYS A 26 0.56 9.63 10.96
CA LYS A 26 1.83 9.72 11.66
C LYS A 26 1.57 10.22 13.07
N TRP A 27 2.16 9.56 14.06
CA TRP A 27 2.06 10.00 15.44
C TRP A 27 3.34 9.67 16.21
N PRO A 28 3.68 10.49 17.22
CA PRO A 28 4.85 10.23 18.05
C PRO A 28 4.60 9.05 18.98
N ILE A 29 5.59 8.18 19.14
CA ILE A 29 5.48 7.02 20.04
C ILE A 29 6.31 7.19 21.29
N ALA A 30 7.49 7.80 21.19
CA ALA A 30 8.36 7.99 22.31
C ALA A 30 9.30 9.17 22.08
N ALA A 31 9.51 9.96 23.14
CA ALA A 31 10.66 10.85 23.22
C ALA A 31 11.64 10.18 24.18
N ALA A 32 12.84 9.87 23.71
CA ALA A 32 13.87 9.39 24.60
C ALA A 32 14.27 10.51 25.55
N ALA A 33 14.19 10.27 26.86
CA ALA A 33 14.39 11.29 27.87
C ALA A 33 15.78 11.94 27.86
N PHE A 34 16.74 11.31 27.20
CA PHE A 34 18.14 11.73 27.17
C PHE A 34 18.66 11.99 25.77
N ASP A 35 17.78 11.94 24.76
CA ASP A 35 18.18 12.07 23.39
C ASP A 35 17.19 13.00 22.70
N ASP A 36 17.67 13.89 21.86
CA ASP A 36 16.83 14.80 21.08
C ASP A 36 16.10 14.09 19.93
N ARG A 37 16.00 12.77 19.99
CA ARG A 37 15.35 11.96 18.99
C ARG A 37 13.90 11.70 19.35
N MET A 38 13.03 11.94 18.40
CA MET A 38 11.65 11.51 18.48
C MET A 38 11.41 10.35 17.55
N GLN A 39 10.74 9.33 18.06
CA GLN A 39 10.29 8.21 17.23
C GLN A 39 8.84 8.44 16.82
N PHE A 40 8.58 8.16 15.55
CA PHE A 40 7.25 8.24 14.99
C PHE A 40 6.85 6.89 14.44
N GLU A 41 5.60 6.55 14.67
CA GLU A 41 4.96 5.44 13.97
C GLU A 41 4.18 6.01 12.80
N VAL A 42 4.29 5.35 11.65
CA VAL A 42 3.62 5.76 10.43
C VAL A 42 2.78 4.60 9.94
N LYS A 43 1.54 4.87 9.62
CA LYS A 43 0.64 3.88 9.05
C LYS A 43 0.16 4.35 7.69
N LEU A 44 0.34 3.50 6.69
CA LEU A 44 -0.23 3.69 5.37
C LEU A 44 -1.33 2.65 5.19
N GLU A 45 -2.50 3.12 4.78
CA GLU A 45 -3.64 2.26 4.55
C GLU A 45 -4.25 2.56 3.18
N TRP A 46 -4.52 1.52 2.41
CA TRP A 46 -5.25 1.62 1.16
C TRP A 46 -6.56 0.88 1.28
N ILE A 47 -7.62 1.50 0.77
CA ILE A 47 -8.90 0.85 0.54
C ILE A 47 -9.00 0.60 -0.95
N PHE A 48 -9.20 -0.65 -1.33
CA PHE A 48 -9.12 -1.05 -2.72
C PHE A 48 -10.20 -2.05 -3.10
N SER A 49 -10.48 -2.11 -4.39
CA SER A 49 -11.37 -3.10 -5.00
C SER A 49 -10.70 -3.69 -6.22
N VAL A 50 -11.06 -4.93 -6.53
CA VAL A 50 -10.62 -5.62 -7.74
C VAL A 50 -11.86 -6.14 -8.46
N GLU A 51 -12.03 -5.74 -9.71
CA GLU A 51 -13.10 -6.22 -10.58
C GLU A 51 -12.52 -7.17 -11.61
N ASP A 52 -13.30 -8.18 -11.97
CA ASP A 52 -12.95 -9.01 -13.11
C ASP A 52 -13.35 -8.33 -14.42
N TRP A 53 -13.07 -8.99 -15.54
CA TRP A 53 -13.37 -8.44 -16.86
C TRP A 53 -14.87 -8.30 -17.15
N GLN A 54 -15.72 -8.96 -16.36
CA GLN A 54 -17.17 -8.86 -16.47
C GLN A 54 -17.76 -7.77 -15.58
N GLY A 55 -16.92 -7.11 -14.78
CA GLY A 55 -17.37 -6.08 -13.86
C GLY A 55 -17.79 -6.61 -12.49
N ASP A 56 -17.61 -7.88 -12.24
CA ASP A 56 -17.91 -8.47 -10.93
C ASP A 56 -16.73 -8.26 -9.98
N PHE A 57 -17.03 -7.95 -8.73
CA PHE A 57 -15.99 -7.74 -7.74
C PHE A 57 -15.40 -9.06 -7.25
N LEU A 58 -14.10 -9.22 -7.43
CA LEU A 58 -13.33 -10.27 -6.78
C LEU A 58 -12.99 -9.86 -5.35
N ILE A 59 -12.70 -8.58 -5.15
CA ILE A 59 -12.44 -7.97 -3.87
C ILE A 59 -13.19 -6.64 -3.86
N ASP A 60 -14.00 -6.40 -2.85
CA ASP A 60 -14.76 -5.18 -2.74
C ASP A 60 -14.40 -4.44 -1.45
N ARG A 61 -13.77 -3.29 -1.61
CA ARG A 61 -13.42 -2.36 -0.53
C ARG A 61 -12.71 -3.01 0.64
N GLU A 62 -11.67 -3.75 0.36
CA GLU A 62 -10.80 -4.28 1.39
C GLU A 62 -9.70 -3.29 1.74
N ARG A 63 -9.11 -3.49 2.92
CA ARG A 63 -8.01 -2.69 3.42
C ARG A 63 -6.72 -3.45 3.35
N VAL A 64 -5.68 -2.76 2.94
CA VAL A 64 -4.31 -3.16 3.19
C VAL A 64 -3.65 -2.07 4.01
N ALA A 65 -3.00 -2.45 5.09
CA ALA A 65 -2.34 -1.49 5.98
C ALA A 65 -0.92 -1.94 6.25
N VAL A 66 0.01 -1.00 6.22
CA VAL A 66 1.41 -1.23 6.55
C VAL A 66 1.86 -0.19 7.55
N VAL A 67 2.74 -0.60 8.45
CA VAL A 67 3.25 0.24 9.53
C VAL A 67 4.76 0.32 9.41
N GLY A 68 5.28 1.51 9.63
CA GLY A 68 6.70 1.76 9.68
C GLY A 68 7.04 2.71 10.80
N TYR A 69 8.32 2.85 11.04
CA TYR A 69 8.82 3.69 12.11
C TYR A 69 9.98 4.51 11.59
N PHE A 70 10.08 5.75 12.06
CA PHE A 70 11.28 6.53 11.80
C PHE A 70 11.61 7.41 12.98
N GLU A 71 12.90 7.75 13.07
CA GLU A 71 13.41 8.66 14.09
C GLU A 71 13.71 10.01 13.47
N ARG A 72 13.41 11.05 14.21
CA ARG A 72 13.72 12.42 13.82
C ARG A 72 14.58 13.07 14.90
N GLU A 73 15.74 13.56 14.50
CA GLU A 73 16.54 14.44 15.35
C GLU A 73 16.01 15.86 15.23
N ASN A 74 15.88 16.55 16.36
CA ASN A 74 15.31 17.91 16.35
C ASN A 74 16.12 18.93 15.54
N GLN A 75 17.39 18.64 15.26
CA GLN A 75 18.27 19.57 14.56
C GLN A 75 18.42 19.29 13.07
N ALA A 76 17.83 18.24 12.54
CA ALA A 76 18.03 17.80 11.18
C ALA A 76 16.73 17.73 10.38
N LEU A 77 16.04 18.88 10.26
CA LEU A 77 14.73 18.94 9.60
C LEU A 77 14.75 18.48 8.16
N LEU A 78 15.78 18.82 7.39
CA LEU A 78 15.87 18.43 5.97
C LEU A 78 16.12 16.93 5.84
N THR A 79 17.04 16.40 6.64
CA THR A 79 17.35 14.97 6.63
C THR A 79 16.16 14.15 7.11
N ALA A 80 15.43 14.65 8.09
CA ALA A 80 14.23 13.99 8.59
C ALA A 80 13.14 13.92 7.53
N HIS A 81 12.95 15.00 6.77
CA HIS A 81 11.97 15.04 5.69
C HIS A 81 12.33 14.06 4.58
N GLU A 82 13.59 14.00 4.18
CA GLU A 82 14.06 13.03 3.19
C GLU A 82 13.89 11.60 3.66
N GLY A 83 14.20 11.32 4.93
CA GLY A 83 14.00 10.02 5.54
C GLY A 83 12.53 9.60 5.54
N GLU A 84 11.63 10.54 5.81
CA GLU A 84 10.19 10.26 5.77
C GLU A 84 9.71 9.93 4.35
N LEU A 85 10.22 10.64 3.34
CA LEU A 85 9.88 10.33 1.95
C LEU A 85 10.34 8.94 1.54
N VAL A 86 11.54 8.54 1.97
CA VAL A 86 12.05 7.19 1.72
C VAL A 86 11.15 6.16 2.40
N LEU A 87 10.76 6.40 3.64
CA LEU A 87 9.84 5.52 4.37
C LEU A 87 8.50 5.41 3.65
N GLN A 88 7.93 6.52 3.19
CA GLN A 88 6.68 6.49 2.45
C GLN A 88 6.76 5.60 1.21
N ARG A 89 7.85 5.68 0.47
CA ARG A 89 8.07 4.82 -0.70
C ARG A 89 8.15 3.35 -0.31
N GLN A 90 8.85 3.05 0.79
CA GLN A 90 8.94 1.68 1.30
C GLN A 90 7.59 1.14 1.71
N LEU A 91 6.78 1.95 2.41
CA LEU A 91 5.46 1.55 2.85
C LEU A 91 4.52 1.31 1.66
N ARG A 92 4.59 2.15 0.64
CA ARG A 92 3.81 1.95 -0.58
C ARG A 92 4.23 0.69 -1.32
N ALA A 93 5.52 0.41 -1.38
CA ALA A 93 6.02 -0.82 -1.98
C ALA A 93 5.54 -2.06 -1.22
N GLU A 94 5.55 -2.01 0.11
CA GLU A 94 5.01 -3.10 0.93
C GLU A 94 3.51 -3.27 0.75
N ALA A 95 2.77 -2.17 0.73
CA ALA A 95 1.33 -2.21 0.50
C ALA A 95 1.01 -2.84 -0.86
N LEU A 96 1.76 -2.46 -1.88
CA LEU A 96 1.62 -3.04 -3.21
C LEU A 96 1.93 -4.54 -3.22
N ALA A 97 2.96 -4.96 -2.52
CA ALA A 97 3.31 -6.38 -2.41
C ALA A 97 2.21 -7.19 -1.73
N GLN A 98 1.65 -6.68 -0.64
CA GLN A 98 0.53 -7.33 0.05
C GLN A 98 -0.71 -7.38 -0.84
N LEU A 99 -0.97 -6.31 -1.57
CA LEU A 99 -2.10 -6.22 -2.46
C LEU A 99 -1.98 -7.23 -3.60
N ARG A 100 -0.78 -7.36 -4.18
CA ARG A 100 -0.49 -8.39 -5.19
C ARG A 100 -0.75 -9.79 -4.67
N PHE A 101 -0.31 -10.05 -3.45
CA PHE A 101 -0.53 -11.36 -2.82
C PHE A 101 -2.02 -11.66 -2.69
N ARG A 102 -2.81 -10.69 -2.25
CA ARG A 102 -4.26 -10.85 -2.13
C ARG A 102 -4.93 -11.01 -3.48
N LEU A 103 -4.46 -10.28 -4.48
CA LEU A 103 -4.97 -10.39 -5.84
C LEU A 103 -4.72 -11.78 -6.42
N GLU A 104 -3.51 -12.29 -6.25
CA GLU A 104 -3.15 -13.63 -6.70
C GLU A 104 -4.01 -14.69 -6.02
N ALA A 105 -4.22 -14.56 -4.70
CA ALA A 105 -5.08 -15.47 -3.96
C ALA A 105 -6.53 -15.42 -4.46
N ALA A 106 -7.04 -14.24 -4.75
CA ALA A 106 -8.39 -14.07 -5.28
C ALA A 106 -8.52 -14.67 -6.69
N MET A 107 -7.51 -14.48 -7.53
CA MET A 107 -7.48 -15.06 -8.88
C MET A 107 -7.40 -16.58 -8.84
N ASP A 108 -6.63 -17.13 -7.92
CA ASP A 108 -6.55 -18.59 -7.74
C ASP A 108 -7.89 -19.19 -7.31
N LYS A 109 -8.63 -18.50 -6.47
CA LYS A 109 -9.98 -18.93 -6.09
C LYS A 109 -10.92 -18.95 -7.29
N VAL A 110 -10.81 -17.98 -8.17
CA VAL A 110 -11.62 -17.94 -9.40
C VAL A 110 -11.26 -19.09 -10.32
N LYS A 111 -9.96 -19.36 -10.47
CA LYS A 111 -9.49 -20.48 -11.29
C LYS A 111 -9.95 -21.83 -10.75
N SER A 112 -9.99 -21.98 -9.43
CA SER A 112 -10.42 -23.24 -8.81
C SER A 112 -11.93 -23.45 -8.86
N ARG A 113 -12.72 -22.41 -9.13
CA ARG A 113 -14.17 -22.50 -9.34
C ARG A 113 -14.55 -22.89 -10.75
N ASP A 114 -13.62 -22.73 -11.68
CA ASP A 114 -13.82 -23.16 -13.06
C ASP A 114 -13.65 -24.68 -13.14
N PRO A 115 -14.71 -25.41 -13.49
CA PRO A 115 -14.59 -26.85 -13.66
C PRO A 115 -13.70 -27.21 -14.83
#